data_178fe24b27ba24cb7b3602bb4d8c9383
#
_entry.id   178fe24b27ba24cb7b3602bb4d8c9383
#
_cell.length_a   1.000
_cell.length_b   1.000
_cell.length_c   1.000
_cell.angle_alpha   90.00
_cell.angle_beta   90.00
_cell.angle_gamma   90.00
#
_symmetry.space_group_name_H-M   'P 1'
#
loop_
_entity.id
_entity.type
_entity.pdbx_description
1 polymer ?
#
loop_
_entity_poly.entity_id
_entity_poly.type
_entity_poly.pdbx_seq_one_letter_code
_entity_poly.pdbx_strand_id
1 'polypeptide(L)'
;MSEQPAVAAGQAVLVTGAGSGIGLATVQALLQAGHPVYAAARRPTHLQMLQDLGAHALPLDVRDADQVQAAAQHLQHQGLGLWGLVHNAGVGGLGVLTSWSDTDLHDLFNTNVYGPHRLTRALLPLLLAARGRVVCIGSQGGSITSPFMGPYTMSKHALEAYAACLLQELTPHGVAVSIVQPGAVATDIGDNGRVANVARLQSTAAPFDAAAAAVLQVLHEAPALQSDLPESNSNRRYASPQAVAQVVMQALFDPSPQARYLVGTRWEGDRVVQALTQRLLDAARSPSHQWTEEEFLAHCRRAWRDA
;
A
#
# COMPACT_ATOMS: atom_id res chain seq x y z
N MET A 1 24.16 -19.03 5.39
CA MET A 1 23.04 -19.41 4.51
C MET A 1 21.96 -19.94 5.43
N SER A 2 21.01 -19.07 5.82
CA SER A 2 19.85 -19.47 6.62
C SER A 2 18.88 -20.17 5.67
N GLU A 3 18.60 -21.45 5.92
CA GLU A 3 17.53 -22.18 5.25
C GLU A 3 16.22 -21.41 5.49
N GLN A 4 15.63 -20.90 4.40
CA GLN A 4 14.25 -20.41 4.44
C GLN A 4 13.36 -21.60 4.83
N PRO A 5 12.45 -21.45 5.80
CA PRO A 5 11.52 -22.53 6.13
C PRO A 5 10.76 -22.89 4.87
N ALA A 6 10.71 -24.19 4.55
CA ALA A 6 9.97 -24.69 3.41
C ALA A 6 8.51 -24.25 3.53
N VAL A 7 8.12 -23.33 2.68
CA VAL A 7 6.73 -22.85 2.59
C VAL A 7 5.86 -24.04 2.19
N ALA A 8 4.83 -24.35 2.98
CA ALA A 8 3.90 -25.42 2.64
C ALA A 8 3.26 -25.12 1.28
N ALA A 9 3.57 -25.92 0.27
CA ALA A 9 2.97 -25.81 -1.05
C ALA A 9 1.45 -25.94 -0.91
N GLY A 10 0.69 -24.99 -1.49
CA GLY A 10 -0.78 -25.05 -1.51
C GLY A 10 -1.52 -23.93 -0.79
N GLN A 11 -0.83 -22.93 -0.22
CA GLN A 11 -1.51 -21.80 0.41
C GLN A 11 -1.94 -20.77 -0.65
N ALA A 12 -3.24 -20.72 -0.98
CA ALA A 12 -3.78 -19.83 -2.00
C ALA A 12 -3.76 -18.35 -1.55
N VAL A 13 -3.37 -17.47 -2.44
CA VAL A 13 -3.30 -16.01 -2.19
C VAL A 13 -4.09 -15.25 -3.25
N LEU A 14 -4.94 -14.32 -2.81
CA LEU A 14 -5.59 -13.34 -3.69
C LEU A 14 -4.80 -12.03 -3.71
N VAL A 15 -4.44 -11.56 -4.90
CA VAL A 15 -3.77 -10.27 -5.13
C VAL A 15 -4.68 -9.36 -5.94
N THR A 16 -5.03 -8.19 -5.41
CA THR A 16 -5.82 -7.20 -6.16
C THR A 16 -4.92 -6.23 -6.93
N GLY A 17 -5.41 -5.70 -8.06
CA GLY A 17 -4.61 -4.82 -8.91
C GLY A 17 -3.38 -5.53 -9.49
N ALA A 18 -3.52 -6.81 -9.82
CA ALA A 18 -2.45 -7.71 -10.23
C ALA A 18 -1.89 -7.45 -11.64
N GLY A 19 -2.50 -6.56 -12.43
CA GLY A 19 -2.17 -6.41 -13.85
C GLY A 19 -0.90 -5.61 -14.16
N SER A 20 -0.27 -4.97 -13.18
CA SER A 20 0.97 -4.19 -13.37
C SER A 20 1.69 -3.94 -12.04
N GLY A 21 2.89 -3.38 -12.11
CA GLY A 21 3.65 -2.86 -10.98
C GLY A 21 3.86 -3.85 -9.85
N ILE A 22 3.62 -3.41 -8.61
CA ILE A 22 3.79 -4.22 -7.38
C ILE A 22 2.90 -5.47 -7.40
N GLY A 23 1.64 -5.33 -7.85
CA GLY A 23 0.71 -6.46 -7.90
C GLY A 23 1.19 -7.57 -8.83
N LEU A 24 1.64 -7.23 -10.03
CA LEU A 24 2.20 -8.20 -11.00
C LEU A 24 3.47 -8.87 -10.46
N ALA A 25 4.39 -8.07 -9.90
CA ALA A 25 5.61 -8.61 -9.30
C ALA A 25 5.31 -9.57 -8.13
N THR A 26 4.27 -9.26 -7.32
CA THR A 26 3.80 -10.14 -6.25
C THR A 26 3.24 -11.45 -6.79
N VAL A 27 2.40 -11.40 -7.84
CA VAL A 27 1.88 -12.60 -8.50
C VAL A 27 3.02 -13.48 -9.00
N GLN A 28 4.00 -12.89 -9.68
CA GLN A 28 5.17 -13.63 -10.19
C GLN A 28 5.97 -14.29 -9.07
N ALA A 29 6.23 -13.57 -7.97
CA ALA A 29 6.96 -14.11 -6.82
C ALA A 29 6.20 -15.29 -6.16
N LEU A 30 4.89 -15.17 -6.02
CA LEU A 30 4.02 -16.22 -5.46
C LEU A 30 4.03 -17.48 -6.34
N LEU A 31 3.85 -17.31 -7.66
CA LEU A 31 3.87 -18.43 -8.62
C LEU A 31 5.23 -19.12 -8.65
N GLN A 32 6.33 -18.38 -8.62
CA GLN A 32 7.69 -18.93 -8.54
C GLN A 32 7.92 -19.72 -7.24
N ALA A 33 7.26 -19.32 -6.15
CA ALA A 33 7.32 -20.05 -4.88
C ALA A 33 6.34 -21.25 -4.82
N GLY A 34 5.57 -21.52 -5.88
CA GLY A 34 4.65 -22.66 -5.98
C GLY A 34 3.30 -22.46 -5.30
N HIS A 35 2.91 -21.22 -5.00
CA HIS A 35 1.61 -20.92 -4.42
C HIS A 35 0.52 -20.80 -5.49
N PRO A 36 -0.70 -21.31 -5.27
CA PRO A 36 -1.87 -20.97 -6.07
C PRO A 36 -2.19 -19.47 -5.91
N VAL A 37 -2.35 -18.77 -7.03
CA VAL A 37 -2.60 -17.33 -7.03
C VAL A 37 -3.91 -17.00 -7.73
N TYR A 38 -4.81 -16.34 -7.02
CA TYR A 38 -5.93 -15.62 -7.61
C TYR A 38 -5.48 -14.18 -7.90
N ALA A 39 -5.38 -13.87 -9.19
CA ALA A 39 -4.85 -12.58 -9.64
C ALA A 39 -5.97 -11.70 -10.18
N ALA A 40 -6.37 -10.70 -9.40
CA ALA A 40 -7.51 -9.85 -9.73
C ALA A 40 -7.09 -8.62 -10.53
N ALA A 41 -7.74 -8.41 -11.68
CA ALA A 41 -7.55 -7.26 -12.55
C ALA A 41 -8.87 -6.86 -13.25
N ARG A 42 -8.90 -5.64 -13.82
CA ARG A 42 -10.08 -5.10 -14.49
C ARG A 42 -10.04 -5.24 -16.01
N ARG A 43 -8.81 -5.13 -16.58
CA ARG A 43 -8.63 -5.09 -18.03
C ARG A 43 -8.55 -6.50 -18.61
N PRO A 44 -9.28 -6.83 -19.69
CA PRO A 44 -9.20 -8.15 -20.32
C PRO A 44 -7.77 -8.56 -20.72
N THR A 45 -6.97 -7.61 -21.21
CA THR A 45 -5.56 -7.85 -21.57
C THR A 45 -4.70 -8.25 -20.38
N HIS A 46 -4.95 -7.68 -19.20
CA HIS A 46 -4.26 -8.07 -17.97
C HIS A 46 -4.71 -9.44 -17.48
N LEU A 47 -6.02 -9.75 -17.59
CA LEU A 47 -6.55 -11.07 -17.21
C LEU A 47 -5.92 -12.16 -18.08
N GLN A 48 -5.81 -11.95 -19.39
CA GLN A 48 -5.16 -12.91 -20.29
C GLN A 48 -3.68 -13.10 -19.92
N MET A 49 -2.93 -12.03 -19.75
CA MET A 49 -1.53 -12.09 -19.32
C MET A 49 -1.35 -12.86 -18.00
N LEU A 50 -2.23 -12.64 -17.03
CA LEU A 50 -2.17 -13.34 -15.73
C LEU A 50 -2.48 -14.84 -15.87
N GLN A 51 -3.40 -15.23 -16.77
CA GLN A 51 -3.67 -16.64 -17.12
C GLN A 51 -2.45 -17.27 -17.79
N ASP A 52 -1.83 -16.57 -18.74
CA ASP A 52 -0.63 -17.05 -19.44
C ASP A 52 0.55 -17.26 -18.48
N LEU A 53 0.61 -16.51 -17.38
CA LEU A 53 1.58 -16.69 -16.30
C LEU A 53 1.25 -17.89 -15.38
N GLY A 54 0.06 -18.51 -15.51
CA GLY A 54 -0.39 -19.62 -14.67
C GLY A 54 -1.19 -19.23 -13.44
N ALA A 55 -1.60 -17.97 -13.30
CA ALA A 55 -2.48 -17.54 -12.22
C ALA A 55 -3.96 -17.77 -12.56
N HIS A 56 -4.80 -17.95 -11.54
CA HIS A 56 -6.25 -17.93 -11.67
C HIS A 56 -6.70 -16.46 -11.81
N ALA A 57 -6.83 -15.98 -13.06
CA ALA A 57 -7.21 -14.61 -13.31
C ALA A 57 -8.68 -14.36 -12.93
N LEU A 58 -8.91 -13.30 -12.15
CA LEU A 58 -10.22 -12.96 -11.60
C LEU A 58 -10.63 -11.54 -12.04
N PRO A 59 -11.70 -11.40 -12.85
CA PRO A 59 -12.25 -10.08 -13.15
C PRO A 59 -12.79 -9.43 -11.88
N LEU A 60 -12.18 -8.31 -11.46
CA LEU A 60 -12.56 -7.63 -10.22
C LEU A 60 -12.21 -6.16 -10.24
N ASP A 61 -13.22 -5.31 -10.10
CA ASP A 61 -13.08 -3.93 -9.61
C ASP A 61 -13.48 -3.89 -8.13
N VAL A 62 -12.55 -3.54 -7.26
CA VAL A 62 -12.77 -3.48 -5.80
C VAL A 62 -13.81 -2.44 -5.39
N ARG A 63 -14.17 -1.51 -6.30
CA ARG A 63 -15.22 -0.50 -6.10
C ARG A 63 -16.64 -1.07 -6.29
N ASP A 64 -16.74 -2.15 -7.01
CA ASP A 64 -18.00 -2.80 -7.39
C ASP A 64 -18.35 -3.89 -6.36
N ALA A 65 -19.45 -3.68 -5.63
CA ALA A 65 -19.87 -4.60 -4.58
C ALA A 65 -20.33 -5.97 -5.12
N ASP A 66 -20.94 -5.99 -6.29
CA ASP A 66 -21.45 -7.23 -6.91
C ASP A 66 -20.28 -8.08 -7.42
N GLN A 67 -19.27 -7.47 -8.03
CA GLN A 67 -18.06 -8.17 -8.43
C GLN A 67 -17.29 -8.72 -7.23
N VAL A 68 -17.22 -7.94 -6.13
CA VAL A 68 -16.61 -8.42 -4.88
C VAL A 68 -17.35 -9.63 -4.32
N GLN A 69 -18.67 -9.59 -4.31
CA GLN A 69 -19.48 -10.71 -3.82
C GLN A 69 -19.34 -11.96 -4.72
N ALA A 70 -19.34 -11.77 -6.04
CA ALA A 70 -19.13 -12.85 -7.00
C ALA A 70 -17.74 -13.48 -6.86
N ALA A 71 -16.70 -12.67 -6.65
CA ALA A 71 -15.33 -13.14 -6.39
C ALA A 71 -15.28 -13.97 -5.10
N ALA A 72 -15.90 -13.51 -4.02
CA ALA A 72 -15.95 -14.24 -2.76
C ALA A 72 -16.66 -15.59 -2.89
N GLN A 73 -17.80 -15.62 -3.56
CA GLN A 73 -18.53 -16.86 -3.85
C GLN A 73 -17.70 -17.83 -4.71
N HIS A 74 -17.02 -17.30 -5.73
CA HIS A 74 -16.13 -18.11 -6.57
C HIS A 74 -15.04 -18.78 -5.74
N LEU A 75 -14.32 -18.02 -4.89
CA LEU A 75 -13.27 -18.58 -4.04
C LEU A 75 -13.80 -19.62 -3.05
N GLN A 76 -14.99 -19.40 -2.48
CA GLN A 76 -15.64 -20.37 -1.60
C GLN A 76 -15.93 -21.70 -2.29
N HIS A 77 -16.45 -21.66 -3.53
CA HIS A 77 -16.77 -22.85 -4.30
C HIS A 77 -15.54 -23.63 -4.78
N GLN A 78 -14.39 -22.97 -4.97
CA GLN A 78 -13.15 -23.65 -5.36
C GLN A 78 -12.59 -24.58 -4.27
N GLY A 79 -12.96 -24.38 -3.01
CA GLY A 79 -12.56 -25.25 -1.90
C GLY A 79 -11.06 -25.24 -1.55
N LEU A 80 -10.25 -24.40 -2.19
CA LEU A 80 -8.80 -24.33 -1.95
C LEU A 80 -8.46 -23.57 -0.65
N GLY A 81 -9.44 -22.95 -0.01
CA GLY A 81 -9.20 -22.01 1.09
C GLY A 81 -8.58 -20.70 0.61
N LEU A 82 -8.35 -19.79 1.51
CA LEU A 82 -7.67 -18.52 1.23
C LEU A 82 -6.69 -18.22 2.36
N TRP A 83 -5.42 -18.48 2.13
CA TRP A 83 -4.36 -18.18 3.08
C TRP A 83 -4.04 -16.68 3.14
N GLY A 84 -3.93 -16.04 1.97
CA GLY A 84 -3.48 -14.66 1.90
C GLY A 84 -4.39 -13.75 1.09
N LEU A 85 -4.61 -12.53 1.58
CA LEU A 85 -5.29 -11.46 0.87
C LEU A 85 -4.36 -10.25 0.77
N VAL A 86 -3.96 -9.89 -0.46
CA VAL A 86 -3.11 -8.72 -0.73
C VAL A 86 -3.95 -7.60 -1.34
N HIS A 87 -4.21 -6.57 -0.53
CA HIS A 87 -4.83 -5.34 -0.97
C HIS A 87 -3.79 -4.44 -1.65
N ASN A 88 -3.56 -4.68 -2.95
CA ASN A 88 -2.62 -3.90 -3.74
C ASN A 88 -3.33 -2.91 -4.68
N ALA A 89 -4.57 -3.16 -5.07
CA ALA A 89 -5.32 -2.22 -5.91
C ALA A 89 -5.36 -0.82 -5.27
N GLY A 90 -4.94 0.18 -6.02
CA GLY A 90 -4.90 1.55 -5.54
C GLY A 90 -4.68 2.54 -6.68
N VAL A 91 -5.05 3.78 -6.43
CA VAL A 91 -4.86 4.91 -7.34
C VAL A 91 -4.16 6.05 -6.63
N GLY A 92 -3.32 6.76 -7.36
CA GLY A 92 -2.71 8.01 -6.91
C GLY A 92 -3.53 9.23 -7.34
N GLY A 93 -3.10 10.40 -6.87
CA GLY A 93 -3.70 11.65 -7.30
C GLY A 93 -2.88 12.85 -6.84
N LEU A 94 -2.76 13.84 -7.73
CA LEU A 94 -2.08 15.10 -7.48
C LEU A 94 -3.04 16.27 -7.71
N GLY A 95 -2.83 17.34 -6.98
CA GLY A 95 -3.55 18.61 -7.08
C GLY A 95 -3.68 19.30 -5.73
N VAL A 96 -3.99 20.58 -5.76
CA VAL A 96 -4.30 21.35 -4.54
C VAL A 96 -5.48 20.69 -3.83
N LEU A 97 -5.35 20.45 -2.53
CA LEU A 97 -6.34 19.71 -1.77
C LEU A 97 -7.76 20.28 -1.92
N THR A 98 -7.89 21.60 -1.88
CA THR A 98 -9.17 22.31 -1.99
C THR A 98 -9.74 22.41 -3.40
N SER A 99 -9.00 21.99 -4.43
CA SER A 99 -9.47 21.97 -5.83
C SER A 99 -9.99 20.60 -6.27
N TRP A 100 -9.95 19.60 -5.39
CA TRP A 100 -10.56 18.31 -5.68
C TRP A 100 -12.08 18.39 -5.53
N SER A 101 -12.81 17.83 -6.51
CA SER A 101 -14.25 17.64 -6.35
C SER A 101 -14.56 16.54 -5.34
N ASP A 102 -15.73 16.62 -4.71
CA ASP A 102 -16.21 15.55 -3.81
C ASP A 102 -16.27 14.21 -4.52
N THR A 103 -16.64 14.19 -5.80
CA THR A 103 -16.68 12.97 -6.62
C THR A 103 -15.29 12.35 -6.79
N ASP A 104 -14.29 13.15 -7.20
CA ASP A 104 -12.91 12.66 -7.37
C ASP A 104 -12.34 12.13 -6.05
N LEU A 105 -12.59 12.84 -4.95
CA LEU A 105 -12.16 12.43 -3.62
C LEU A 105 -12.83 11.12 -3.21
N HIS A 106 -14.14 11.01 -3.43
CA HIS A 106 -14.91 9.80 -3.16
C HIS A 106 -14.38 8.60 -3.98
N ASP A 107 -14.14 8.77 -5.26
CA ASP A 107 -13.62 7.71 -6.15
C ASP A 107 -12.24 7.21 -5.72
N LEU A 108 -11.38 8.12 -5.27
CA LEU A 108 -10.07 7.77 -4.74
C LEU A 108 -10.22 6.94 -3.45
N PHE A 109 -11.07 7.37 -2.51
CA PHE A 109 -11.35 6.63 -1.28
C PHE A 109 -12.07 5.31 -1.55
N ASN A 110 -12.96 5.28 -2.54
CA ASN A 110 -13.68 4.07 -2.94
C ASN A 110 -12.72 2.96 -3.39
N THR A 111 -11.63 3.33 -4.07
CA THR A 111 -10.59 2.39 -4.46
C THR A 111 -9.65 2.05 -3.28
N ASN A 112 -9.10 3.07 -2.63
CA ASN A 112 -7.95 2.90 -1.72
C ASN A 112 -8.36 2.45 -0.30
N VAL A 113 -9.61 2.69 0.11
CA VAL A 113 -10.09 2.45 1.48
C VAL A 113 -11.31 1.53 1.49
N TYR A 114 -12.38 1.91 0.81
CA TYR A 114 -13.64 1.13 0.84
C TYR A 114 -13.52 -0.19 0.08
N GLY A 115 -12.71 -0.24 -0.98
CA GLY A 115 -12.42 -1.48 -1.71
C GLY A 115 -11.78 -2.55 -0.83
N PRO A 116 -10.65 -2.26 -0.16
CA PRO A 116 -10.06 -3.14 0.85
C PRO A 116 -11.06 -3.59 1.93
N HIS A 117 -11.82 -2.67 2.52
CA HIS A 117 -12.84 -3.00 3.51
C HIS A 117 -13.90 -3.96 2.96
N ARG A 118 -14.44 -3.67 1.78
CA ARG A 118 -15.49 -4.46 1.14
C ARG A 118 -15.03 -5.89 0.86
N LEU A 119 -13.82 -6.02 0.32
CA LEU A 119 -13.25 -7.31 -0.03
C LEU A 119 -12.83 -8.11 1.22
N THR A 120 -12.21 -7.49 2.22
CA THR A 120 -11.90 -8.17 3.50
C THR A 120 -13.16 -8.71 4.13
N ARG A 121 -14.24 -7.92 4.22
CA ARG A 121 -15.52 -8.36 4.79
C ARG A 121 -16.10 -9.57 4.06
N ALA A 122 -16.05 -9.57 2.73
CA ALA A 122 -16.59 -10.66 1.92
C ALA A 122 -15.77 -11.96 2.06
N LEU A 123 -14.46 -11.85 2.27
CA LEU A 123 -13.53 -12.98 2.36
C LEU A 123 -13.17 -13.38 3.80
N LEU A 124 -13.69 -12.65 4.79
CA LEU A 124 -13.37 -12.89 6.20
C LEU A 124 -13.58 -14.33 6.66
N PRO A 125 -14.68 -15.04 6.28
CA PRO A 125 -14.86 -16.43 6.68
C PRO A 125 -13.74 -17.35 6.20
N LEU A 126 -13.21 -17.15 4.97
CA LEU A 126 -12.11 -17.93 4.42
C LEU A 126 -10.78 -17.64 5.14
N LEU A 127 -10.51 -16.37 5.44
CA LEU A 127 -9.31 -15.94 6.16
C LEU A 127 -9.30 -16.49 7.60
N LEU A 128 -10.44 -16.46 8.29
CA LEU A 128 -10.58 -17.02 9.64
C LEU A 128 -10.38 -18.54 9.64
N ALA A 129 -11.00 -19.25 8.69
CA ALA A 129 -10.85 -20.70 8.57
C ALA A 129 -9.39 -21.12 8.32
N ALA A 130 -8.65 -20.36 7.53
CA ALA A 130 -7.25 -20.61 7.23
C ALA A 130 -6.28 -20.11 8.33
N ARG A 131 -6.73 -19.28 9.29
CA ARG A 131 -5.86 -18.48 10.16
C ARG A 131 -4.81 -17.73 9.34
N GLY A 132 -5.29 -17.07 8.30
CA GLY A 132 -4.50 -16.58 7.20
C GLY A 132 -3.80 -15.25 7.43
N ARG A 133 -3.58 -14.51 6.34
CA ARG A 133 -2.83 -13.24 6.33
C ARG A 133 -3.57 -12.18 5.51
N VAL A 134 -3.59 -10.97 5.99
CA VAL A 134 -4.01 -9.79 5.21
C VAL A 134 -2.83 -8.85 5.07
N VAL A 135 -2.48 -8.50 3.85
CA VAL A 135 -1.39 -7.56 3.55
C VAL A 135 -1.96 -6.38 2.79
N CYS A 136 -1.85 -5.18 3.36
CA CYS A 136 -2.24 -3.94 2.72
C CYS A 136 -1.02 -3.25 2.09
N ILE A 137 -1.11 -2.87 0.81
CA ILE A 137 -0.09 -2.02 0.19
C ILE A 137 -0.44 -0.56 0.51
N GLY A 138 0.17 -0.09 1.58
CA GLY A 138 0.12 1.30 2.03
C GLY A 138 0.96 2.24 1.18
N SER A 139 1.66 3.12 1.84
CA SER A 139 2.67 4.04 1.29
C SER A 139 3.38 4.73 2.46
N GLN A 140 4.59 5.20 2.24
CA GLN A 140 5.19 6.21 3.13
C GLN A 140 4.30 7.45 3.26
N GLY A 141 3.51 7.78 2.23
CA GLY A 141 2.45 8.79 2.27
C GLY A 141 1.29 8.50 3.24
N GLY A 142 1.23 7.32 3.86
CA GLY A 142 0.37 7.03 5.01
C GLY A 142 0.94 7.48 6.36
N SER A 143 2.20 7.89 6.39
CA SER A 143 2.89 8.38 7.60
C SER A 143 3.36 9.83 7.47
N ILE A 144 3.62 10.31 6.25
CA ILE A 144 4.05 11.68 5.94
C ILE A 144 3.09 12.33 4.96
N THR A 145 3.10 13.66 4.92
CA THR A 145 2.31 14.45 3.97
C THR A 145 3.21 15.30 3.09
N SER A 146 2.74 15.65 1.91
CA SER A 146 3.43 16.56 1.00
C SER A 146 2.41 17.45 0.30
N PRO A 147 2.75 18.70 -0.04
CA PRO A 147 1.90 19.56 -0.85
C PRO A 147 1.47 18.84 -2.14
N PHE A 148 0.28 19.12 -2.62
CA PHE A 148 -0.36 18.54 -3.81
C PHE A 148 -0.67 17.03 -3.75
N MET A 149 -0.34 16.36 -2.65
CA MET A 149 -0.64 14.94 -2.45
C MET A 149 -1.74 14.70 -1.41
N GLY A 150 -2.48 15.74 -1.02
CA GLY A 150 -3.44 15.69 0.09
C GLY A 150 -4.41 14.51 0.03
N PRO A 151 -5.26 14.37 -0.99
CA PRO A 151 -6.25 13.27 -1.07
C PRO A 151 -5.63 11.88 -1.04
N TYR A 152 -4.51 11.69 -1.75
CA TYR A 152 -3.78 10.42 -1.74
C TYR A 152 -3.26 10.10 -0.33
N THR A 153 -2.57 11.05 0.32
CA THR A 153 -2.03 10.83 1.68
C THR A 153 -3.14 10.63 2.70
N MET A 154 -4.27 11.36 2.59
CA MET A 154 -5.47 11.10 3.40
C MET A 154 -5.94 9.65 3.29
N SER A 155 -6.07 9.13 2.06
CA SER A 155 -6.51 7.74 1.86
C SER A 155 -5.51 6.72 2.40
N LYS A 156 -4.21 7.00 2.29
CA LYS A 156 -3.17 6.09 2.81
C LYS A 156 -3.07 6.15 4.34
N HIS A 157 -3.27 7.31 4.97
CA HIS A 157 -3.43 7.40 6.43
C HIS A 157 -4.69 6.65 6.92
N ALA A 158 -5.79 6.74 6.18
CA ALA A 158 -7.00 5.96 6.48
C ALA A 158 -6.75 4.45 6.38
N LEU A 159 -5.97 4.00 5.38
CA LEU A 159 -5.60 2.59 5.22
C LEU A 159 -4.66 2.11 6.33
N GLU A 160 -3.76 2.96 6.86
CA GLU A 160 -2.94 2.66 8.04
C GLU A 160 -3.81 2.39 9.27
N ALA A 161 -4.78 3.29 9.55
CA ALA A 161 -5.70 3.12 10.65
C ALA A 161 -6.56 1.85 10.47
N TYR A 162 -7.04 1.59 9.25
CA TYR A 162 -7.80 0.40 8.91
C TYR A 162 -6.99 -0.88 9.19
N ALA A 163 -5.75 -0.97 8.72
CA ALA A 163 -4.88 -2.12 8.95
C ALA A 163 -4.58 -2.32 10.43
N ALA A 164 -4.36 -1.23 11.19
CA ALA A 164 -4.10 -1.28 12.62
C ALA A 164 -5.32 -1.79 13.42
N CYS A 165 -6.54 -1.36 13.05
CA CYS A 165 -7.77 -1.86 13.67
C CYS A 165 -7.97 -3.35 13.35
N LEU A 166 -7.84 -3.74 12.06
CA LEU A 166 -7.95 -5.14 11.68
C LEU A 166 -6.94 -6.04 12.41
N LEU A 167 -5.69 -5.58 12.59
CA LEU A 167 -4.68 -6.33 13.31
C LEU A 167 -5.16 -6.65 14.73
N GLN A 168 -5.68 -5.66 15.44
CA GLN A 168 -6.17 -5.85 16.82
C GLN A 168 -7.38 -6.77 16.87
N GLU A 169 -8.30 -6.63 15.93
CA GLU A 169 -9.54 -7.43 15.89
C GLU A 169 -9.29 -8.89 15.45
N LEU A 170 -8.34 -9.13 14.54
CA LEU A 170 -8.16 -10.44 13.93
C LEU A 170 -7.04 -11.29 14.58
N THR A 171 -6.09 -10.67 15.29
CA THR A 171 -5.03 -11.40 16.00
C THR A 171 -5.56 -12.46 16.96
N PRO A 172 -6.62 -12.22 17.79
CA PRO A 172 -7.19 -13.25 18.66
C PRO A 172 -7.75 -14.47 17.91
N HIS A 173 -8.03 -14.31 16.62
CA HIS A 173 -8.53 -15.36 15.73
C HIS A 173 -7.43 -16.02 14.89
N GLY A 174 -6.17 -15.67 15.11
CA GLY A 174 -5.01 -16.25 14.44
C GLY A 174 -4.75 -15.68 13.03
N VAL A 175 -5.46 -14.62 12.61
CA VAL A 175 -5.21 -13.94 11.34
C VAL A 175 -4.26 -12.76 11.59
N ALA A 176 -3.09 -12.78 10.94
CA ALA A 176 -2.18 -11.64 11.01
C ALA A 176 -2.47 -10.61 9.92
N VAL A 177 -2.27 -9.34 10.26
CA VAL A 177 -2.46 -8.22 9.35
C VAL A 177 -1.18 -7.40 9.29
N SER A 178 -0.71 -7.12 8.09
CA SER A 178 0.49 -6.31 7.85
C SER A 178 0.20 -5.19 6.87
N ILE A 179 0.89 -4.06 7.04
CA ILE A 179 0.90 -3.01 6.03
C ILE A 179 2.33 -2.81 5.52
N VAL A 180 2.48 -2.85 4.20
CA VAL A 180 3.73 -2.56 3.50
C VAL A 180 3.67 -1.11 3.04
N GLN A 181 4.67 -0.30 3.39
CA GLN A 181 4.75 1.14 3.13
C GLN A 181 5.86 1.45 2.12
N PRO A 182 5.61 1.31 0.81
CA PRO A 182 6.59 1.68 -0.20
C PRO A 182 6.83 3.19 -0.23
N GLY A 183 8.07 3.58 -0.51
CA GLY A 183 8.43 4.91 -0.99
C GLY A 183 8.13 5.08 -2.47
N ALA A 184 9.02 5.72 -3.21
CA ALA A 184 8.91 5.80 -4.66
C ALA A 184 9.24 4.44 -5.30
N VAL A 185 8.32 3.91 -6.10
CA VAL A 185 8.49 2.63 -6.82
C VAL A 185 8.30 2.87 -8.31
N ALA A 186 9.15 2.27 -9.12
CA ALA A 186 9.05 2.33 -10.58
C ALA A 186 7.83 1.53 -11.07
N THR A 187 6.66 2.18 -11.11
CA THR A 187 5.37 1.58 -11.49
C THR A 187 4.52 2.58 -12.29
N ASP A 188 3.54 2.07 -13.01
CA ASP A 188 2.57 2.87 -13.78
C ASP A 188 1.52 3.60 -12.91
N ILE A 189 1.65 3.58 -11.58
CA ILE A 189 0.64 4.20 -10.70
C ILE A 189 0.53 5.71 -10.94
N GLY A 190 1.64 6.36 -11.29
CA GLY A 190 1.69 7.75 -11.68
C GLY A 190 1.01 8.01 -13.04
N ASP A 191 1.14 7.08 -13.98
CA ASP A 191 0.60 7.19 -15.33
C ASP A 191 -0.89 6.92 -15.38
N ASN A 192 -1.40 6.00 -14.57
CA ASN A 192 -2.84 5.68 -14.49
C ASN A 192 -3.74 6.88 -14.11
N GLY A 193 -3.19 7.87 -13.39
CA GLY A 193 -3.87 9.12 -13.03
C GLY A 193 -3.36 10.36 -13.78
N ARG A 194 -2.39 10.22 -14.69
CA ARG A 194 -1.63 11.34 -15.26
C ARG A 194 -2.53 12.38 -15.94
N VAL A 195 -3.47 11.94 -16.76
CA VAL A 195 -4.38 12.86 -17.50
C VAL A 195 -5.20 13.70 -16.52
N ALA A 196 -5.82 13.08 -15.52
CA ALA A 196 -6.60 13.78 -14.51
C ALA A 196 -5.73 14.68 -13.62
N ASN A 197 -4.52 14.24 -13.26
CA ASN A 197 -3.57 15.02 -12.48
C ASN A 197 -3.10 16.26 -13.24
N VAL A 198 -2.74 16.11 -14.51
CA VAL A 198 -2.32 17.23 -15.37
C VAL A 198 -3.46 18.22 -15.54
N ALA A 199 -4.69 17.76 -15.85
CA ALA A 199 -5.86 18.63 -16.00
C ALA A 199 -6.15 19.42 -14.70
N ARG A 200 -6.07 18.76 -13.55
CA ARG A 200 -6.31 19.39 -12.24
C ARG A 200 -5.25 20.44 -11.91
N LEU A 201 -3.98 20.16 -12.17
CA LEU A 201 -2.90 21.11 -11.97
C LEU A 201 -2.99 22.30 -12.93
N GLN A 202 -3.36 22.08 -14.20
CA GLN A 202 -3.55 23.14 -15.20
C GLN A 202 -4.75 24.05 -14.87
N SER A 203 -5.79 23.53 -14.25
CA SER A 203 -6.97 24.30 -13.85
C SER A 203 -6.82 25.02 -12.51
N THR A 204 -5.65 24.88 -11.85
CA THR A 204 -5.41 25.50 -10.55
C THR A 204 -5.28 27.03 -10.69
N ALA A 205 -6.11 27.77 -9.93
CA ALA A 205 -6.11 29.23 -9.91
C ALA A 205 -5.23 29.79 -8.78
N ALA A 206 -5.02 31.10 -8.82
CA ALA A 206 -4.35 31.83 -7.74
C ALA A 206 -5.04 31.58 -6.38
N PRO A 207 -4.29 31.52 -5.26
CA PRO A 207 -2.84 31.81 -5.16
C PRO A 207 -1.95 30.57 -5.41
N PHE A 208 -2.47 29.45 -5.92
CA PHE A 208 -1.75 28.19 -6.04
C PHE A 208 -1.23 27.88 -7.45
N ASP A 209 -1.58 28.71 -8.44
CA ASP A 209 -1.25 28.54 -9.85
C ASP A 209 0.25 28.42 -10.14
N ALA A 210 1.08 29.28 -9.55
CA ALA A 210 2.52 29.22 -9.72
C ALA A 210 3.15 27.92 -9.15
N ALA A 211 2.65 27.49 -8.00
CA ALA A 211 3.12 26.25 -7.38
C ALA A 211 2.64 25.01 -8.16
N ALA A 212 1.42 25.04 -8.71
CA ALA A 212 0.89 23.97 -9.57
C ALA A 212 1.68 23.88 -10.88
N ALA A 213 2.04 25.01 -11.49
CA ALA A 213 2.89 25.05 -12.67
C ALA A 213 4.27 24.42 -12.42
N ALA A 214 4.89 24.68 -11.26
CA ALA A 214 6.16 24.05 -10.89
C ALA A 214 6.03 22.52 -10.76
N VAL A 215 4.92 22.01 -10.20
CA VAL A 215 4.67 20.56 -10.14
C VAL A 215 4.46 19.97 -11.53
N LEU A 216 3.74 20.68 -12.43
CA LEU A 216 3.56 20.27 -13.82
C LEU A 216 4.90 20.18 -14.56
N GLN A 217 5.78 21.14 -14.36
CA GLN A 217 7.11 21.12 -14.95
C GLN A 217 7.89 19.86 -14.51
N VAL A 218 7.89 19.54 -13.22
CA VAL A 218 8.53 18.31 -12.70
C VAL A 218 7.92 17.05 -13.31
N LEU A 219 6.60 17.01 -13.55
CA LEU A 219 5.93 15.87 -14.18
C LEU A 219 6.29 15.71 -15.67
N HIS A 220 6.62 16.80 -16.37
CA HIS A 220 7.01 16.76 -17.79
C HIS A 220 8.51 16.55 -17.98
N GLU A 221 9.31 17.10 -17.10
CA GLU A 221 10.77 17.05 -17.12
C GLU A 221 11.26 16.01 -16.12
N ALA A 222 10.74 14.75 -16.18
CA ALA A 222 11.26 13.71 -15.29
C ALA A 222 12.79 13.74 -15.31
N PRO A 223 13.49 14.22 -14.27
CA PRO A 223 14.90 14.45 -14.30
C PRO A 223 15.61 13.11 -14.53
N ALA A 224 16.57 13.08 -15.45
CA ALA A 224 17.48 11.96 -15.54
C ALA A 224 18.12 11.79 -14.15
N LEU A 225 17.95 10.62 -13.54
CA LEU A 225 18.53 10.28 -12.24
C LEU A 225 20.05 10.53 -12.31
N GLN A 226 20.54 11.53 -11.59
CA GLN A 226 21.97 11.77 -11.42
C GLN A 226 22.43 10.87 -10.26
N SER A 227 22.94 9.69 -10.61
CA SER A 227 23.28 8.63 -9.64
C SER A 227 24.34 9.06 -8.61
N ASP A 228 25.14 10.07 -8.92
CA ASP A 228 26.27 10.51 -8.09
C ASP A 228 25.89 11.60 -7.07
N LEU A 229 24.71 12.20 -7.20
CA LEU A 229 24.24 13.18 -6.25
C LEU A 229 23.52 12.53 -5.06
N PRO A 230 23.57 13.14 -3.86
CA PRO A 230 22.75 12.71 -2.73
C PRO A 230 21.29 12.65 -3.10
N GLU A 231 20.58 11.67 -2.56
CA GLU A 231 19.14 11.54 -2.76
C GLU A 231 18.38 12.74 -2.17
N SER A 232 17.40 13.25 -2.91
CA SER A 232 16.61 14.44 -2.56
C SER A 232 15.22 14.36 -3.21
N ASN A 233 14.36 15.34 -2.96
CA ASN A 233 13.04 15.41 -3.63
C ASN A 233 13.13 15.54 -5.15
N SER A 234 14.20 16.15 -5.68
CA SER A 234 14.45 16.30 -7.12
C SER A 234 15.34 15.21 -7.71
N ASN A 235 15.95 14.36 -6.88
CA ASN A 235 16.83 13.27 -7.28
C ASN A 235 16.48 12.00 -6.51
N ARG A 236 15.23 11.52 -6.67
CA ARG A 236 14.74 10.34 -5.96
C ARG A 236 15.15 9.05 -6.66
N ARG A 237 15.57 8.10 -5.86
CA ARG A 237 15.79 6.73 -6.32
C ARG A 237 14.51 5.93 -6.15
N TYR A 238 14.18 5.13 -7.16
CA TYR A 238 12.98 4.31 -7.15
C TYR A 238 13.32 2.87 -6.78
N ALA A 239 12.58 2.31 -5.84
CA ALA A 239 12.62 0.88 -5.59
C ALA A 239 12.01 0.12 -6.78
N SER A 240 12.43 -1.12 -6.99
CA SER A 240 11.78 -1.97 -7.98
C SER A 240 10.47 -2.56 -7.41
N PRO A 241 9.46 -2.86 -8.24
CA PRO A 241 8.29 -3.61 -7.83
C PRO A 241 8.63 -4.95 -7.17
N GLN A 242 9.71 -5.61 -7.62
CA GLN A 242 10.20 -6.87 -7.07
C GLN A 242 10.69 -6.74 -5.63
N ALA A 243 11.36 -5.62 -5.28
CA ALA A 243 11.77 -5.37 -3.90
C ALA A 243 10.58 -5.29 -2.96
N VAL A 244 9.48 -4.64 -3.40
CA VAL A 244 8.23 -4.59 -2.63
C VAL A 244 7.58 -5.96 -2.55
N ALA A 245 7.55 -6.72 -3.65
CA ALA A 245 6.98 -8.07 -3.70
C ALA A 245 7.70 -9.02 -2.71
N GLN A 246 9.01 -8.93 -2.57
CA GLN A 246 9.76 -9.73 -1.58
C GLN A 246 9.29 -9.43 -0.14
N VAL A 247 9.02 -8.18 0.19
CA VAL A 247 8.49 -7.81 1.50
C VAL A 247 7.05 -8.29 1.68
N VAL A 248 6.23 -8.29 0.63
CA VAL A 248 4.89 -8.91 0.65
C VAL A 248 4.99 -10.40 0.93
N MET A 249 5.96 -11.11 0.32
CA MET A 249 6.22 -12.52 0.61
C MET A 249 6.59 -12.75 2.09
N GLN A 250 7.44 -11.90 2.66
CA GLN A 250 7.75 -11.95 4.10
C GLN A 250 6.49 -11.74 4.94
N ALA A 251 5.68 -10.73 4.66
CA ALA A 251 4.44 -10.48 5.38
C ALA A 251 3.43 -11.63 5.31
N LEU A 252 3.41 -12.38 4.20
CA LEU A 252 2.51 -13.52 4.00
C LEU A 252 3.00 -14.81 4.69
N PHE A 253 4.31 -15.05 4.72
CA PHE A 253 4.85 -16.38 5.03
C PHE A 253 5.83 -16.41 6.20
N ASP A 254 6.25 -15.26 6.73
CA ASP A 254 7.02 -15.25 7.98
C ASP A 254 6.16 -15.82 9.12
N PRO A 255 6.69 -16.74 9.93
CA PRO A 255 6.00 -17.24 11.11
C PRO A 255 5.57 -16.14 12.10
N SER A 256 6.33 -15.04 12.16
CA SER A 256 6.07 -13.88 13.01
C SER A 256 6.11 -12.58 12.19
N PRO A 257 5.09 -12.32 11.33
CA PRO A 257 5.11 -11.18 10.45
C PRO A 257 5.00 -9.88 11.25
N GLN A 258 5.74 -8.86 10.79
CA GLN A 258 5.64 -7.52 11.37
C GLN A 258 4.31 -6.85 10.99
N ALA A 259 3.81 -5.99 11.88
CA ALA A 259 2.62 -5.17 11.60
C ALA A 259 2.88 -4.14 10.48
N ARG A 260 4.12 -3.64 10.36
CA ARG A 260 4.53 -2.63 9.36
C ARG A 260 5.87 -2.96 8.75
N TYR A 261 5.96 -2.78 7.44
CA TYR A 261 7.18 -2.92 6.65
C TYR A 261 7.42 -1.64 5.86
N LEU A 262 8.47 -0.91 6.19
CA LEU A 262 8.90 0.25 5.42
C LEU A 262 9.81 -0.21 4.28
N VAL A 263 9.47 0.17 3.04
CA VAL A 263 10.23 -0.24 1.84
C VAL A 263 10.64 0.98 1.04
N GLY A 264 11.90 1.05 0.66
CA GLY A 264 12.46 2.16 -0.11
C GLY A 264 13.92 2.40 0.25
N THR A 265 14.42 3.57 -0.08
CA THR A 265 15.79 3.95 0.27
C THR A 265 15.88 4.38 1.73
N ARG A 266 17.10 4.39 2.26
CA ARG A 266 17.34 4.89 3.61
C ARG A 266 16.89 6.35 3.77
N TRP A 267 17.18 7.19 2.78
CA TRP A 267 16.75 8.60 2.80
C TRP A 267 15.23 8.77 2.90
N GLU A 268 14.47 7.94 2.20
CA GLU A 268 13.00 7.93 2.31
C GLU A 268 12.56 7.47 3.70
N GLY A 269 13.16 6.40 4.22
CA GLY A 269 12.86 5.86 5.54
C GLY A 269 13.17 6.86 6.66
N ASP A 270 14.32 7.52 6.60
CA ASP A 270 14.72 8.53 7.58
C ASP A 270 13.71 9.69 7.65
N ARG A 271 13.12 10.11 6.53
CA ARG A 271 12.05 11.13 6.49
C ARG A 271 10.78 10.68 7.22
N VAL A 272 10.40 9.42 7.05
CA VAL A 272 9.24 8.85 7.76
C VAL A 272 9.51 8.82 9.26
N VAL A 273 10.66 8.29 9.67
CA VAL A 273 11.06 8.23 11.09
C VAL A 273 11.11 9.63 11.69
N GLN A 274 11.71 10.60 11.00
CA GLN A 274 11.78 11.99 11.46
C GLN A 274 10.38 12.60 11.65
N ALA A 275 9.47 12.41 10.71
CA ALA A 275 8.10 12.94 10.78
C ALA A 275 7.30 12.31 11.94
N LEU A 276 7.44 11.00 12.15
CA LEU A 276 6.80 10.30 13.26
C LEU A 276 7.39 10.74 14.61
N THR A 277 8.70 10.91 14.70
CA THR A 277 9.38 11.43 15.89
C THR A 277 8.89 12.84 16.22
N GLN A 278 8.74 13.72 15.22
CA GLN A 278 8.22 15.06 15.45
C GLN A 278 6.80 15.03 16.02
N ARG A 279 5.91 14.21 15.44
CA ARG A 279 4.54 14.04 15.97
C ARG A 279 4.52 13.53 17.41
N LEU A 280 5.42 12.62 17.73
CA LEU A 280 5.55 12.10 19.10
C LEU A 280 6.04 13.20 20.06
N LEU A 281 7.01 14.02 19.65
CA LEU A 281 7.48 15.18 20.41
C LEU A 281 6.36 16.22 20.60
N ASP A 282 5.60 16.53 19.57
CA ASP A 282 4.48 17.47 19.66
C ASP A 282 3.41 16.98 20.66
N ALA A 283 3.11 15.68 20.63
CA ALA A 283 2.20 15.06 21.60
C ALA A 283 2.75 15.10 23.03
N ALA A 284 4.01 14.77 23.22
CA ALA A 284 4.68 14.76 24.54
C ALA A 284 4.75 16.19 25.15
N ARG A 285 4.91 17.21 24.31
CA ARG A 285 4.97 18.63 24.71
C ARG A 285 3.61 19.31 24.78
N SER A 286 2.51 18.59 24.51
CA SER A 286 1.17 19.18 24.55
C SER A 286 0.85 19.71 25.96
N PRO A 287 -0.01 20.75 26.11
CA PRO A 287 -0.31 21.36 27.39
C PRO A 287 -0.84 20.39 28.46
N SER A 288 -1.45 19.28 28.03
CA SER A 288 -2.00 18.24 28.92
C SER A 288 -0.96 17.18 29.34
N HIS A 289 0.19 17.08 28.66
CA HIS A 289 1.22 16.07 28.94
C HIS A 289 2.48 16.67 29.56
N GLN A 290 3.07 17.70 28.92
CA GLN A 290 4.25 18.42 29.39
C GLN A 290 5.44 17.54 29.83
N TRP A 291 5.70 16.48 29.08
CA TRP A 291 6.82 15.59 29.39
C TRP A 291 8.14 16.33 29.29
N THR A 292 9.02 16.06 30.24
CA THR A 292 10.43 16.47 30.15
C THR A 292 11.16 15.66 29.09
N GLU A 293 12.34 16.14 28.68
CA GLU A 293 13.20 15.37 27.76
C GLU A 293 13.56 14.00 28.34
N GLU A 294 13.83 13.92 29.64
CA GLU A 294 14.19 12.67 30.31
C GLU A 294 13.04 11.67 30.29
N GLU A 295 11.81 12.08 30.56
CA GLU A 295 10.61 11.22 30.48
C GLU A 295 10.38 10.72 29.07
N PHE A 296 10.52 11.61 28.06
CA PHE A 296 10.40 11.25 26.66
C PHE A 296 11.43 10.20 26.24
N LEU A 297 12.72 10.44 26.55
CA LEU A 297 13.79 9.51 26.23
C LEU A 297 13.63 8.18 26.97
N ALA A 298 13.20 8.19 28.23
CA ALA A 298 12.92 6.98 28.99
C ALA A 298 11.78 6.16 28.35
N HIS A 299 10.75 6.81 27.84
CA HIS A 299 9.66 6.14 27.12
C HIS A 299 10.18 5.49 25.82
N CYS A 300 10.94 6.21 25.01
CA CYS A 300 11.53 5.68 23.78
C CYS A 300 12.45 4.47 24.05
N ARG A 301 13.26 4.52 25.10
CA ARG A 301 14.15 3.41 25.51
C ARG A 301 13.35 2.17 25.95
N ARG A 302 12.22 2.34 26.65
CA ARG A 302 11.33 1.22 26.99
C ARG A 302 10.74 0.60 25.75
N ALA A 303 10.11 1.41 24.88
CA ALA A 303 9.53 0.94 23.63
C ALA A 303 10.52 0.18 22.74
N TRP A 304 11.79 0.61 22.72
CA TRP A 304 12.86 -0.07 21.98
C TRP A 304 13.21 -1.45 22.55
N ARG A 305 13.11 -1.63 23.87
CA ARG A 305 13.44 -2.91 24.52
C ARG A 305 12.30 -3.92 24.44
N ASP A 306 11.07 -3.42 24.36
CA ASP A 306 9.85 -4.23 24.38
C ASP A 306 9.40 -4.63 22.95
N ALA A 307 10.10 -4.14 21.91
CA ALA A 307 9.87 -4.45 20.50
C ALA A 307 10.73 -5.66 20.05
#